data_1d33f7c4da41b3c26080086f6bf196e9
#
_entry.id   1d33f7c4da41b3c26080086f6bf196e9
#
_cell.length_a   1.000
_cell.length_b   1.000
_cell.length_c   1.000
_cell.angle_alpha   90.00
_cell.angle_beta   90.00
_cell.angle_gamma   90.00
#
_symmetry.space_group_name_H-M   'P 1'
#
loop_
_entity.id
_entity.type
_entity.pdbx_description
1 polymer ?
#
loop_
_entity_poly.entity_id
_entity_poly.type
_entity_poly.pdbx_seq_one_letter_code
_entity_poly.pdbx_strand_id
1 'polypeptide(L)'
;DGTRIFTHFPPADTYNSRVSAEELLRAERQFAEAGEAALSLLPFGWGDGGGGPTREMVGAAHRFHNLEGAPRVELSNPSRFFAAAKRDYPEPPVWVGELYLEAHRGVSTTQIELKRGNRRSEALLREAELWSAVATVQVGAEYPAETIRELWREVLLLQFHDILPGSSIAWVHKEALERFTAVQARLETLIEAALRAVLGSGDAVAH
;
A
#
# COMPACT_ATOMS: atom_id res chain seq x y z
N ASP A 1 19.06 7.60 -7.21
CA ASP A 1 20.14 6.67 -6.87
C ASP A 1 20.51 5.72 -8.02
N GLY A 2 19.78 5.73 -9.15
CA GLY A 2 20.01 4.89 -10.32
C GLY A 2 19.40 3.48 -10.27
N THR A 3 18.65 3.16 -9.23
CA THR A 3 17.91 1.89 -9.14
C THR A 3 16.90 1.80 -10.27
N ARG A 4 16.86 0.63 -10.94
CA ARG A 4 15.92 0.36 -12.04
C ARG A 4 15.00 -0.77 -11.70
N ILE A 5 13.73 -0.64 -12.11
CA ILE A 5 12.73 -1.70 -12.04
C ILE A 5 12.13 -1.94 -13.42
N PHE A 6 12.03 -3.22 -13.83
CA PHE A 6 11.34 -3.57 -15.05
C PHE A 6 9.83 -3.46 -14.84
N THR A 7 9.18 -2.65 -15.65
CA THR A 7 7.76 -2.31 -15.50
C THR A 7 6.98 -2.75 -16.74
N HIS A 8 5.74 -3.19 -16.55
CA HIS A 8 4.82 -3.50 -17.63
C HIS A 8 3.49 -2.78 -17.40
N PHE A 9 2.95 -2.16 -18.43
CA PHE A 9 1.62 -1.55 -18.44
C PHE A 9 0.66 -2.49 -19.18
N PRO A 10 -0.31 -3.10 -18.48
CA PRO A 10 -1.25 -4.05 -19.11
C PRO A 10 -2.06 -3.40 -20.23
N PRO A 11 -1.92 -3.83 -21.49
CA PRO A 11 -2.55 -3.15 -22.62
C PRO A 11 -4.06 -3.37 -22.72
N ALA A 12 -4.63 -4.28 -21.94
CA ALA A 12 -6.08 -4.44 -21.84
C ALA A 12 -6.75 -3.32 -21.01
N ASP A 13 -5.95 -2.45 -20.38
CA ASP A 13 -6.41 -1.33 -19.58
C ASP A 13 -7.37 -1.75 -18.45
N THR A 14 -7.11 -2.89 -17.85
CA THR A 14 -7.85 -3.42 -16.70
C THR A 14 -6.99 -4.35 -15.86
N TYR A 15 -7.23 -4.38 -14.56
CA TYR A 15 -6.69 -5.38 -13.63
C TYR A 15 -7.74 -6.42 -13.20
N ASN A 16 -8.99 -6.29 -13.69
CA ASN A 16 -10.13 -7.17 -13.40
C ASN A 16 -10.66 -7.82 -14.69
N SER A 17 -9.78 -8.29 -15.57
CA SER A 17 -10.20 -8.91 -16.83
C SER A 17 -11.10 -10.12 -16.60
N ARG A 18 -12.07 -10.28 -17.49
CA ARG A 18 -12.93 -11.48 -17.59
C ARG A 18 -12.39 -12.49 -18.59
N VAL A 19 -11.28 -12.19 -19.23
CA VAL A 19 -10.68 -12.96 -20.33
C VAL A 19 -11.66 -13.05 -21.52
N SER A 20 -12.25 -11.92 -21.88
CA SER A 20 -13.14 -11.84 -23.03
C SER A 20 -12.36 -11.61 -24.33
N ALA A 21 -12.97 -11.97 -25.47
CA ALA A 21 -12.38 -11.69 -26.78
C ALA A 21 -12.15 -10.19 -27.00
N GLU A 22 -13.07 -9.35 -26.51
CA GLU A 22 -12.96 -7.89 -26.60
C GLU A 22 -11.71 -7.37 -25.88
N GLU A 23 -11.46 -7.84 -24.64
CA GLU A 23 -10.29 -7.45 -23.85
C GLU A 23 -8.99 -7.93 -24.48
N LEU A 24 -8.96 -9.16 -25.00
CA LEU A 24 -7.78 -9.72 -25.69
C LEU A 24 -7.46 -8.96 -26.97
N LEU A 25 -8.45 -8.66 -27.80
CA LEU A 25 -8.26 -7.88 -29.03
C LEU A 25 -7.92 -6.41 -28.73
N ARG A 26 -8.42 -5.86 -27.61
CA ARG A 26 -8.01 -4.54 -27.12
C ARG A 26 -6.54 -4.57 -26.73
N ALA A 27 -6.12 -5.57 -25.94
CA ALA A 27 -4.73 -5.73 -25.53
C ALA A 27 -3.79 -5.81 -26.73
N GLU A 28 -4.15 -6.59 -27.76
CA GLU A 28 -3.37 -6.69 -28.99
C GLU A 28 -3.24 -5.34 -29.71
N ARG A 29 -4.35 -4.61 -29.86
CA ARG A 29 -4.35 -3.31 -30.56
C ARG A 29 -3.62 -2.20 -29.81
N GLN A 30 -3.63 -2.26 -28.45
CA GLN A 30 -3.05 -1.22 -27.59
C GLN A 30 -1.62 -1.55 -27.13
N PHE A 31 -1.08 -2.73 -27.49
CA PHE A 31 0.26 -3.10 -27.08
C PHE A 31 1.30 -2.21 -27.78
N ALA A 32 1.87 -1.27 -27.02
CA ALA A 32 2.76 -0.25 -27.58
C ALA A 32 4.08 -0.83 -28.11
N GLU A 33 4.54 -1.96 -27.57
CA GLU A 33 5.76 -2.66 -27.94
C GLU A 33 5.54 -3.73 -29.03
N ALA A 34 4.40 -3.70 -29.74
CA ALA A 34 4.11 -4.65 -30.80
C ALA A 34 5.21 -4.61 -31.91
N GLY A 35 5.82 -5.74 -32.16
CA GLY A 35 6.96 -5.86 -33.07
C GLY A 35 8.33 -5.91 -32.39
N GLU A 36 8.45 -5.43 -31.15
CA GLU A 36 9.66 -5.53 -30.34
C GLU A 36 9.53 -6.62 -29.25
N ALA A 37 8.34 -6.75 -28.67
CA ALA A 37 7.99 -7.75 -27.66
C ALA A 37 6.77 -8.56 -28.06
N ALA A 38 6.74 -9.82 -27.64
CA ALA A 38 5.65 -10.75 -27.95
C ALA A 38 4.75 -11.08 -26.75
N LEU A 39 5.09 -10.61 -25.55
CA LEU A 39 4.43 -10.99 -24.30
C LEU A 39 3.76 -9.81 -23.61
N SER A 40 2.53 -10.01 -23.20
CA SER A 40 1.76 -9.06 -22.41
C SER A 40 1.09 -9.77 -21.22
N LEU A 41 0.93 -9.08 -20.10
CA LEU A 41 0.23 -9.59 -18.92
C LEU A 41 -1.22 -9.13 -18.92
N LEU A 42 -2.13 -10.07 -18.72
CA LEU A 42 -3.55 -9.81 -18.49
C LEU A 42 -3.93 -10.24 -17.07
N PRO A 43 -3.95 -9.35 -16.08
CA PRO A 43 -4.49 -9.67 -14.77
C PRO A 43 -5.98 -9.97 -14.89
N PHE A 44 -6.45 -11.11 -14.36
CA PHE A 44 -7.83 -11.51 -14.51
C PHE A 44 -8.45 -11.98 -13.20
N GLY A 45 -9.76 -11.87 -13.10
CA GLY A 45 -10.52 -12.17 -11.89
C GLY A 45 -10.98 -10.90 -11.16
N TRP A 46 -11.92 -11.06 -10.25
CA TRP A 46 -12.44 -9.96 -9.46
C TRP A 46 -11.42 -9.55 -8.37
N GLY A 47 -10.84 -8.36 -8.51
CA GLY A 47 -9.81 -7.85 -7.59
C GLY A 47 -10.39 -7.18 -6.37
N ASP A 48 -11.27 -6.21 -6.55
CA ASP A 48 -11.90 -5.50 -5.44
C ASP A 48 -12.87 -6.43 -4.69
N GLY A 49 -12.71 -6.51 -3.36
CA GLY A 49 -13.49 -7.42 -2.53
C GLY A 49 -12.96 -8.87 -2.46
N GLY A 50 -11.82 -9.15 -3.09
CA GLY A 50 -11.12 -10.44 -2.94
C GLY A 50 -11.81 -11.61 -3.63
N GLY A 51 -12.57 -11.38 -4.71
CA GLY A 51 -13.33 -12.43 -5.41
C GLY A 51 -12.51 -13.40 -6.23
N GLY A 52 -11.43 -12.95 -6.86
CA GLY A 52 -10.58 -13.76 -7.74
C GLY A 52 -11.27 -14.22 -9.04
N PRO A 53 -10.69 -15.19 -9.77
CA PRO A 53 -11.23 -15.67 -11.03
C PRO A 53 -12.43 -16.59 -10.82
N THR A 54 -13.43 -16.44 -11.69
CA THR A 54 -14.57 -17.37 -11.75
C THR A 54 -14.25 -18.60 -12.62
N ARG A 55 -15.10 -19.62 -12.52
CA ARG A 55 -14.99 -20.82 -13.35
C ARG A 55 -15.07 -20.49 -14.84
N GLU A 56 -15.91 -19.53 -15.22
CA GLU A 56 -16.10 -19.07 -16.60
C GLU A 56 -14.84 -18.39 -17.14
N MET A 57 -14.18 -17.55 -16.32
CA MET A 57 -12.93 -16.88 -16.69
C MET A 57 -11.79 -17.87 -16.90
N VAL A 58 -11.65 -18.85 -16.01
CA VAL A 58 -10.68 -19.95 -16.19
C VAL A 58 -10.98 -20.76 -17.43
N GLY A 59 -12.26 -21.11 -17.65
CA GLY A 59 -12.70 -21.80 -18.87
C GLY A 59 -12.46 -20.99 -20.15
N ALA A 60 -12.61 -19.65 -20.10
CA ALA A 60 -12.28 -18.77 -21.21
C ALA A 60 -10.77 -18.79 -21.50
N ALA A 61 -9.91 -18.66 -20.47
CA ALA A 61 -8.46 -18.73 -20.63
C ALA A 61 -8.02 -20.02 -21.33
N HIS A 62 -8.60 -21.16 -20.95
CA HIS A 62 -8.31 -22.44 -21.61
C HIS A 62 -8.76 -22.47 -23.07
N ARG A 63 -9.92 -21.89 -23.42
CA ARG A 63 -10.40 -21.81 -24.80
C ARG A 63 -9.52 -20.92 -25.68
N PHE A 64 -9.03 -19.80 -25.12
CA PHE A 64 -8.12 -18.88 -25.82
C PHE A 64 -6.66 -19.37 -25.88
N HIS A 65 -6.35 -20.55 -25.33
CA HIS A 65 -5.00 -21.08 -25.41
C HIS A 65 -4.50 -21.25 -26.86
N ASN A 66 -5.40 -21.61 -27.78
CA ASN A 66 -5.07 -21.77 -29.20
C ASN A 66 -6.30 -21.52 -30.07
N LEU A 67 -6.90 -20.33 -29.96
CA LEU A 67 -8.05 -19.94 -30.77
C LEU A 67 -7.60 -19.09 -31.97
N GLU A 68 -7.95 -19.50 -33.17
CA GLU A 68 -7.67 -18.70 -34.37
C GLU A 68 -8.35 -17.33 -34.31
N GLY A 69 -7.62 -16.29 -34.74
CA GLY A 69 -8.10 -14.89 -34.72
C GLY A 69 -8.09 -14.20 -33.37
N ALA A 70 -7.47 -14.81 -32.36
CA ALA A 70 -7.29 -14.19 -31.04
C ALA A 70 -5.86 -14.37 -30.53
N PRO A 71 -5.36 -13.45 -29.67
CA PRO A 71 -4.10 -13.65 -28.98
C PRO A 71 -4.09 -14.94 -28.17
N ARG A 72 -2.96 -15.64 -28.20
CA ARG A 72 -2.78 -16.87 -27.44
C ARG A 72 -2.69 -16.57 -25.94
N VAL A 73 -3.49 -17.24 -25.14
CA VAL A 73 -3.52 -17.08 -23.67
C VAL A 73 -2.84 -18.26 -22.97
N GLU A 74 -1.96 -17.97 -22.03
CA GLU A 74 -1.36 -18.94 -21.13
C GLU A 74 -1.59 -18.53 -19.68
N LEU A 75 -2.10 -19.46 -18.85
CA LEU A 75 -2.23 -19.24 -17.41
C LEU A 75 -0.85 -19.24 -16.75
N SER A 76 -0.52 -18.17 -16.05
CA SER A 76 0.78 -17.97 -15.47
C SER A 76 0.69 -17.21 -14.13
N ASN A 77 1.82 -16.73 -13.65
CA ASN A 77 1.93 -15.85 -12.49
C ASN A 77 2.93 -14.72 -12.77
N PRO A 78 2.91 -13.62 -11.99
CA PRO A 78 3.78 -12.47 -12.23
C PRO A 78 5.27 -12.81 -12.34
N SER A 79 5.78 -13.68 -11.46
CA SER A 79 7.21 -14.02 -11.46
C SER A 79 7.65 -14.70 -12.76
N ARG A 80 6.85 -15.64 -13.27
CA ARG A 80 7.11 -16.30 -14.55
C ARG A 80 6.98 -15.33 -15.72
N PHE A 81 5.95 -14.48 -15.70
CA PHE A 81 5.76 -13.46 -16.72
C PHE A 81 6.97 -12.52 -16.79
N PHE A 82 7.35 -11.88 -15.69
CA PHE A 82 8.48 -10.94 -15.70
C PHE A 82 9.82 -11.58 -16.06
N ALA A 83 10.04 -12.83 -15.68
CA ALA A 83 11.22 -13.59 -16.11
C ALA A 83 11.22 -13.84 -17.62
N ALA A 84 10.06 -14.15 -18.23
CA ALA A 84 9.92 -14.33 -19.65
C ALA A 84 10.03 -13.00 -20.41
N ALA A 85 9.33 -11.96 -19.96
CA ALA A 85 9.32 -10.64 -20.58
C ALA A 85 10.73 -10.00 -20.65
N LYS A 86 11.53 -10.15 -19.59
CA LYS A 86 12.92 -9.70 -19.60
C LYS A 86 13.79 -10.40 -20.63
N ARG A 87 13.52 -11.65 -20.97
CA ARG A 87 14.23 -12.39 -22.03
C ARG A 87 13.73 -12.00 -23.41
N ASP A 88 12.44 -11.77 -23.53
CA ASP A 88 11.77 -11.39 -24.78
C ASP A 88 12.11 -9.95 -25.20
N TYR A 89 12.19 -9.05 -24.22
CA TYR A 89 12.51 -7.64 -24.42
C TYR A 89 13.58 -7.17 -23.43
N PRO A 90 14.87 -7.48 -23.69
CA PRO A 90 15.96 -7.25 -22.71
C PRO A 90 16.34 -5.77 -22.52
N GLU A 91 16.10 -4.93 -23.53
CA GLU A 91 16.50 -3.51 -23.52
C GLU A 91 15.29 -2.57 -23.76
N PRO A 92 14.30 -2.56 -22.85
CA PRO A 92 13.18 -1.65 -22.96
C PRO A 92 13.62 -0.19 -22.74
N PRO A 93 12.87 0.79 -23.26
CA PRO A 93 13.10 2.19 -22.97
C PRO A 93 13.13 2.48 -21.46
N VAL A 94 14.00 3.41 -21.05
CA VAL A 94 14.11 3.82 -19.65
C VAL A 94 13.36 5.11 -19.42
N TRP A 95 12.35 5.07 -18.58
CA TRP A 95 11.68 6.24 -18.06
C TRP A 95 12.37 6.72 -16.77
N VAL A 96 12.64 8.01 -16.67
CA VAL A 96 13.19 8.65 -15.47
C VAL A 96 12.21 9.71 -14.99
N GLY A 97 11.61 9.48 -13.83
CA GLY A 97 10.62 10.39 -13.25
C GLY A 97 9.54 9.65 -12.49
N GLU A 98 8.54 10.40 -12.07
CA GLU A 98 7.37 9.87 -11.35
C GLU A 98 6.39 9.20 -12.33
N LEU A 99 5.88 8.05 -11.94
CA LEU A 99 4.75 7.39 -12.59
C LEU A 99 3.47 7.75 -11.81
N TYR A 100 2.87 8.86 -12.19
CA TYR A 100 1.69 9.40 -11.51
C TYR A 100 0.39 8.89 -12.12
N LEU A 101 -0.50 8.34 -11.28
CA LEU A 101 -1.83 7.95 -11.70
C LEU A 101 -2.80 9.13 -11.60
N GLU A 102 -3.24 9.63 -12.74
CA GLU A 102 -4.11 10.81 -12.86
C GLU A 102 -5.44 10.66 -12.09
N ALA A 103 -5.97 9.44 -11.98
CA ALA A 103 -7.20 9.16 -11.25
C ALA A 103 -7.09 9.41 -9.72
N HIS A 104 -5.87 9.46 -9.18
CA HIS A 104 -5.60 9.71 -7.77
C HIS A 104 -5.03 11.12 -7.50
N ARG A 105 -5.25 12.04 -8.40
CA ARG A 105 -4.86 13.45 -8.23
C ARG A 105 -5.53 14.02 -6.98
N GLY A 106 -4.77 14.70 -6.14
CA GLY A 106 -5.26 15.32 -4.91
C GLY A 106 -5.22 14.45 -3.65
N VAL A 107 -4.94 13.13 -3.73
CA VAL A 107 -4.84 12.25 -2.54
C VAL A 107 -3.74 12.66 -1.56
N SER A 108 -2.72 13.38 -2.03
CA SER A 108 -1.64 13.88 -1.18
C SER A 108 -2.07 15.05 -0.29
N THR A 109 -3.14 15.74 -0.61
CA THR A 109 -3.58 16.98 0.05
C THR A 109 -4.99 16.94 0.62
N THR A 110 -5.87 16.09 0.07
CA THR A 110 -7.24 15.97 0.58
C THR A 110 -7.27 15.40 2.01
N GLN A 111 -8.28 15.76 2.81
CA GLN A 111 -8.41 15.32 4.20
C GLN A 111 -7.11 15.52 4.99
N ILE A 112 -6.55 16.71 4.95
CA ILE A 112 -5.23 17.04 5.52
C ILE A 112 -5.09 16.69 7.00
N GLU A 113 -6.18 16.74 7.75
CA GLU A 113 -6.16 16.40 9.18
C GLU A 113 -5.88 14.90 9.43
N LEU A 114 -6.27 14.00 8.50
CA LEU A 114 -5.90 12.59 8.57
C LEU A 114 -4.38 12.41 8.42
N LYS A 115 -3.79 13.11 7.46
CA LYS A 115 -2.34 13.09 7.21
C LYS A 115 -1.56 13.66 8.39
N ARG A 116 -2.06 14.76 8.96
CA ARG A 116 -1.51 15.37 10.17
C ARG A 116 -1.63 14.43 11.37
N GLY A 117 -2.80 13.80 11.55
CA GLY A 117 -3.04 12.80 12.60
C GLY A 117 -2.07 11.63 12.49
N ASN A 118 -1.90 11.08 11.30
CA ASN A 118 -0.93 10.03 11.03
C ASN A 118 0.50 10.45 11.40
N ARG A 119 0.97 11.55 10.83
CA ARG A 119 2.35 12.02 11.05
C ARG A 119 2.67 12.29 12.51
N ARG A 120 1.71 12.91 13.24
CA ARG A 120 1.87 13.14 14.67
C ARG A 120 1.91 11.83 15.46
N SER A 121 1.04 10.89 15.15
CA SER A 121 0.99 9.59 15.82
C SER A 121 2.27 8.77 15.59
N GLU A 122 2.84 8.78 14.40
CA GLU A 122 4.14 8.15 14.11
C GLU A 122 5.27 8.76 14.97
N ALA A 123 5.30 10.09 15.10
CA ALA A 123 6.30 10.76 15.92
C ALA A 123 6.14 10.40 17.40
N LEU A 124 4.90 10.46 17.92
CA LEU A 124 4.61 10.12 19.32
C LEU A 124 4.87 8.64 19.64
N LEU A 125 4.62 7.72 18.71
CA LEU A 125 4.98 6.30 18.88
C LEU A 125 6.49 6.13 19.08
N ARG A 126 7.30 6.77 18.25
CA ARG A 126 8.77 6.74 18.42
C ARG A 126 9.22 7.32 19.74
N GLU A 127 8.62 8.43 20.18
CA GLU A 127 8.93 9.04 21.47
C GLU A 127 8.51 8.13 22.63
N ALA A 128 7.33 7.52 22.58
CA ALA A 128 6.85 6.60 23.59
C ALA A 128 7.77 5.37 23.73
N GLU A 129 8.19 4.77 22.60
CA GLU A 129 9.16 3.67 22.61
C GLU A 129 10.51 4.09 23.21
N LEU A 130 11.04 5.24 22.77
CA LEU A 130 12.33 5.76 23.23
C LEU A 130 12.31 6.02 24.73
N TRP A 131 11.37 6.83 25.22
CA TRP A 131 11.34 7.21 26.63
C TRP A 131 10.96 6.05 27.55
N SER A 132 10.10 5.14 27.11
CA SER A 132 9.82 3.91 27.87
C SER A 132 11.05 3.01 27.96
N ALA A 133 11.82 2.85 26.89
CA ALA A 133 13.07 2.10 26.93
C ALA A 133 14.10 2.74 27.84
N VAL A 134 14.26 4.07 27.80
CA VAL A 134 15.15 4.82 28.70
C VAL A 134 14.73 4.62 30.15
N ALA A 135 13.44 4.75 30.48
CA ALA A 135 12.93 4.53 31.81
C ALA A 135 13.19 3.11 32.32
N THR A 136 12.99 2.11 31.45
CA THR A 136 13.29 0.71 31.80
C THR A 136 14.76 0.50 32.12
N VAL A 137 15.66 1.01 31.27
CA VAL A 137 17.11 0.82 31.45
C VAL A 137 17.68 1.59 32.63
N GLN A 138 17.23 2.85 32.86
CA GLN A 138 17.83 3.72 33.86
C GLN A 138 17.24 3.53 35.25
N VAL A 139 15.94 3.28 35.36
CA VAL A 139 15.25 3.25 36.68
C VAL A 139 14.44 1.95 36.90
N GLY A 140 14.53 0.98 36.02
CA GLY A 140 13.84 -0.31 36.15
C GLY A 140 12.32 -0.24 35.97
N ALA A 141 11.80 0.80 35.33
CA ALA A 141 10.36 0.90 35.03
C ALA A 141 9.92 -0.21 34.09
N GLU A 142 8.68 -0.67 34.24
CA GLU A 142 8.11 -1.66 33.32
C GLU A 142 7.93 -1.07 31.91
N TYR A 143 8.39 -1.80 30.88
CA TYR A 143 8.19 -1.39 29.49
C TYR A 143 6.77 -1.73 29.03
N PRO A 144 5.95 -0.76 28.57
CA PRO A 144 4.54 -0.98 28.25
C PRO A 144 4.34 -1.63 26.88
N ALA A 145 4.94 -2.79 26.66
CA ALA A 145 5.04 -3.47 25.37
C ALA A 145 3.68 -3.72 24.71
N GLU A 146 2.69 -4.19 25.48
CA GLU A 146 1.37 -4.51 24.92
C GLU A 146 0.61 -3.25 24.52
N THR A 147 0.63 -2.21 25.35
CA THR A 147 -0.01 -0.92 25.04
C THR A 147 0.60 -0.27 23.79
N ILE A 148 1.92 -0.27 23.67
CA ILE A 148 2.61 0.25 22.47
C ILE A 148 2.22 -0.58 21.23
N ARG A 149 2.16 -1.90 21.35
CA ARG A 149 1.74 -2.79 20.25
C ARG A 149 0.30 -2.53 19.81
N GLU A 150 -0.63 -2.33 20.73
CA GLU A 150 -2.01 -1.95 20.42
C GLU A 150 -2.08 -0.63 19.67
N LEU A 151 -1.35 0.40 20.14
CA LEU A 151 -1.31 1.71 19.50
C LEU A 151 -0.69 1.67 18.12
N TRP A 152 0.35 0.86 17.89
CA TRP A 152 0.90 0.59 16.57
C TRP A 152 -0.13 -0.04 15.63
N ARG A 153 -0.85 -1.07 16.08
CA ARG A 153 -1.90 -1.71 15.28
C ARG A 153 -3.00 -0.73 14.89
N GLU A 154 -3.35 0.16 15.80
CA GLU A 154 -4.36 1.20 15.55
C GLU A 154 -3.89 2.19 14.49
N VAL A 155 -2.67 2.70 14.59
CA VAL A 155 -2.11 3.62 13.58
C VAL A 155 -1.97 2.92 12.23
N LEU A 156 -1.48 1.68 12.19
CA LEU A 156 -1.35 0.91 10.95
C LEU A 156 -2.71 0.66 10.28
N LEU A 157 -3.77 0.41 11.05
CA LEU A 157 -5.12 0.32 10.50
C LEU A 157 -5.56 1.63 9.86
N LEU A 158 -5.27 2.77 10.51
CA LEU A 158 -5.61 4.10 9.99
C LEU A 158 -4.78 4.51 8.77
N GLN A 159 -3.69 3.81 8.47
CA GLN A 159 -2.89 3.98 7.25
C GLN A 159 -3.46 3.21 6.05
N PHE A 160 -4.63 2.57 6.20
CA PHE A 160 -5.28 1.86 5.11
C PHE A 160 -5.42 2.75 3.86
N HIS A 161 -5.24 2.15 2.67
CA HIS A 161 -5.08 2.86 1.40
C HIS A 161 -6.27 3.73 0.97
N ASP A 162 -7.43 3.63 1.63
CA ASP A 162 -8.57 4.52 1.44
C ASP A 162 -8.83 5.45 2.62
N ILE A 163 -8.21 5.25 3.77
CA ILE A 163 -8.30 6.16 4.92
C ILE A 163 -7.29 7.29 4.77
N LEU A 164 -6.00 6.98 4.76
CA LEU A 164 -4.93 7.98 4.71
C LEU A 164 -4.96 8.86 3.44
N PRO A 165 -5.25 8.34 2.24
CA PRO A 165 -5.41 9.17 1.04
C PRO A 165 -6.64 10.08 1.07
N GLY A 166 -7.62 9.79 1.91
CA GLY A 166 -8.87 10.56 1.97
C GLY A 166 -9.89 10.17 0.90
N SER A 167 -9.81 8.94 0.39
CA SER A 167 -10.70 8.39 -0.65
C SER A 167 -11.87 7.58 -0.10
N SER A 168 -12.00 7.49 1.23
CA SER A 168 -13.14 6.87 1.91
C SER A 168 -14.38 7.77 1.96
N ILE A 169 -15.49 7.23 2.52
CA ILE A 169 -16.68 7.99 2.80
C ILE A 169 -16.52 8.90 4.03
N ALA A 170 -17.33 9.93 4.14
CA ALA A 170 -17.26 10.93 5.21
C ALA A 170 -17.32 10.33 6.63
N TRP A 171 -18.08 9.26 6.83
CA TRP A 171 -18.15 8.55 8.11
C TRP A 171 -16.78 8.01 8.53
N VAL A 172 -16.09 7.33 7.62
CA VAL A 172 -14.74 6.76 7.89
C VAL A 172 -13.76 7.86 8.23
N HIS A 173 -13.79 9.00 7.54
CA HIS A 173 -12.92 10.14 7.86
C HIS A 173 -13.17 10.68 9.27
N LYS A 174 -14.43 10.81 9.67
CA LYS A 174 -14.79 11.28 11.02
C LYS A 174 -14.28 10.30 12.09
N GLU A 175 -14.57 9.01 11.93
CA GLU A 175 -14.11 7.98 12.86
C GLU A 175 -12.59 7.95 12.95
N ALA A 176 -11.89 8.03 11.82
CA ALA A 176 -10.43 8.02 11.78
C ALA A 176 -9.81 9.20 12.56
N LEU A 177 -10.39 10.41 12.47
CA LEU A 177 -9.93 11.57 13.24
C LEU A 177 -10.14 11.38 14.74
N GLU A 178 -11.27 10.84 15.16
CA GLU A 178 -11.55 10.52 16.56
C GLU A 178 -10.54 9.48 17.09
N ARG A 179 -10.24 8.45 16.31
CA ARG A 179 -9.25 7.40 16.64
C ARG A 179 -7.83 7.95 16.72
N PHE A 180 -7.39 8.79 15.77
CA PHE A 180 -6.09 9.47 15.87
C PHE A 180 -5.98 10.31 17.14
N THR A 181 -7.03 11.04 17.50
CA THR A 181 -7.06 11.84 18.73
C THR A 181 -6.89 10.97 19.99
N ALA A 182 -7.61 9.85 20.05
CA ALA A 182 -7.51 8.91 21.16
C ALA A 182 -6.12 8.25 21.26
N VAL A 183 -5.54 7.86 20.12
CA VAL A 183 -4.17 7.31 20.06
C VAL A 183 -3.14 8.31 20.58
N GLN A 184 -3.21 9.55 20.12
CA GLN A 184 -2.28 10.61 20.52
C GLN A 184 -2.35 10.88 22.02
N ALA A 185 -3.55 10.99 22.60
CA ALA A 185 -3.71 11.18 24.04
C ALA A 185 -3.12 10.02 24.87
N ARG A 186 -3.30 8.77 24.43
CA ARG A 186 -2.69 7.60 25.09
C ARG A 186 -1.17 7.62 24.99
N LEU A 187 -0.61 8.00 23.84
CA LEU A 187 0.83 8.10 23.63
C LEU A 187 1.45 9.21 24.49
N GLU A 188 0.83 10.38 24.55
CA GLU A 188 1.25 11.49 25.40
C GLU A 188 1.28 11.07 26.88
N THR A 189 0.27 10.32 27.33
CA THR A 189 0.24 9.75 28.70
C THR A 189 1.42 8.81 28.96
N LEU A 190 1.76 7.93 28.01
CA LEU A 190 2.91 7.03 28.14
C LEU A 190 4.24 7.79 28.21
N ILE A 191 4.41 8.78 27.35
CA ILE A 191 5.61 9.62 27.30
C ILE A 191 5.78 10.36 28.64
N GLU A 192 4.71 11.00 29.13
CA GLU A 192 4.74 11.68 30.42
C GLU A 192 5.10 10.73 31.58
N ALA A 193 4.51 9.55 31.63
CA ALA A 193 4.80 8.55 32.65
C ALA A 193 6.28 8.14 32.64
N ALA A 194 6.82 7.87 31.45
CA ALA A 194 8.22 7.50 31.27
C ALA A 194 9.16 8.63 31.66
N LEU A 195 8.88 9.87 31.25
CA LEU A 195 9.67 11.04 31.61
C LEU A 195 9.64 11.32 33.12
N ARG A 196 8.48 11.22 33.78
CA ARG A 196 8.36 11.34 35.22
C ARG A 196 9.15 10.27 35.94
N ALA A 197 9.18 9.05 35.46
CA ALA A 197 9.99 7.99 36.07
C ALA A 197 11.50 8.30 35.99
N VAL A 198 11.97 8.83 34.85
CA VAL A 198 13.39 9.17 34.65
C VAL A 198 13.81 10.43 35.44
N LEU A 199 12.98 11.47 35.42
CA LEU A 199 13.32 12.76 36.03
C LEU A 199 13.02 12.83 37.52
N GLY A 200 12.26 11.89 38.06
CA GLY A 200 11.69 11.94 39.40
C GLY A 200 10.51 12.93 39.47
N SER A 201 9.69 12.81 40.51
CA SER A 201 8.74 13.88 40.85
C SER A 201 9.56 15.07 41.33
N GLY A 202 9.73 16.06 40.48
CA GLY A 202 10.40 17.30 40.85
C GLY A 202 9.60 17.98 41.94
N ASP A 203 9.91 17.68 43.20
CA ASP A 203 9.59 18.58 44.28
C ASP A 203 10.38 19.86 44.01
N ALA A 204 9.65 20.91 43.66
CA ALA A 204 10.23 22.23 43.49
C ALA A 204 10.96 22.56 44.77
N VAL A 205 12.30 22.55 44.74
CA VAL A 205 13.10 23.11 45.82
C VAL A 205 12.81 24.61 45.76
N ALA A 206 11.86 25.03 46.59
CA ALA A 206 11.65 26.43 46.87
C ALA A 206 12.90 26.93 47.57
N HIS A 207 13.68 27.73 46.87
CA HIS A 207 14.73 28.57 47.45
C HIS A 207 14.21 29.97 47.66
#